data_cbcba92a7f4347f37aef556751d82cdd
#
_entry.id   cbcba92a7f4347f37aef556751d82cdd
#
_cell.length_a   1.000
_cell.length_b   1.000
_cell.length_c   1.000
_cell.angle_alpha   90.00
_cell.angle_beta   90.00
_cell.angle_gamma   90.00
#
_symmetry.space_group_name_H-M   'P 1'
#
loop_
_entity.id
_entity.type
_entity.pdbx_description
1 polymer ?
#
loop_
_entity_poly.entity_id
_entity_poly.type
_entity_poly.pdbx_seq_one_letter_code
_entity_poly.pdbx_strand_id
1 'polypeptide(L)'
;KLGILAFGNVGRNVARIAKGFGMEVSAYDAYCPAEAIEAAGVHAAASQNELFETCDIVSLHIPATAETKQSINKALVGSMKKGGILINTARKEVINEPELLELLAERADLKYITDIKPDADAEFAKFEGRYFSTPKKMGAQTAEANTNAGLAAANQIVGYIKEGITKFQVNK
;
A
#
# COMPACT_ATOMS: atom_id res chain seq x y z
N LYS A 1 -12.31 -3.37 -9.49
CA LYS A 1 -12.39 -2.63 -8.23
C LYS A 1 -11.02 -2.63 -7.54
N LEU A 2 -10.55 -1.46 -7.10
CA LEU A 2 -9.27 -1.30 -6.40
C LEU A 2 -9.50 -1.14 -4.89
N GLY A 3 -8.85 -1.97 -4.09
CA GLY A 3 -8.74 -1.84 -2.65
C GLY A 3 -7.43 -1.13 -2.26
N ILE A 4 -7.50 -0.19 -1.35
CA ILE A 4 -6.35 0.55 -0.82
C ILE A 4 -6.24 0.26 0.68
N LEU A 5 -5.19 -0.43 1.08
CA LEU A 5 -4.90 -0.67 2.49
C LEU A 5 -3.97 0.41 3.03
N ALA A 6 -4.47 1.22 3.92
CA ALA A 6 -4.02 2.50 4.46
C ALA A 6 -4.28 3.70 3.55
N PHE A 7 -4.99 4.69 4.11
CA PHE A 7 -5.48 5.87 3.38
C PHE A 7 -4.72 7.15 3.78
N GLY A 8 -3.40 7.02 3.91
CA GLY A 8 -2.47 8.13 4.10
C GLY A 8 -2.20 8.91 2.81
N ASN A 9 -1.13 9.71 2.77
CA ASN A 9 -0.80 10.55 1.61
C ASN A 9 -0.64 9.76 0.31
N VAL A 10 0.01 8.59 0.33
CA VAL A 10 0.20 7.76 -0.86
C VAL A 10 -1.14 7.13 -1.28
N GLY A 11 -1.86 6.49 -0.36
CA GLY A 11 -3.14 5.85 -0.64
C GLY A 11 -4.18 6.83 -1.22
N ARG A 12 -4.27 8.04 -0.69
CA ARG A 12 -5.16 9.12 -1.22
C ARG A 12 -4.80 9.50 -2.66
N ASN A 13 -3.51 9.62 -2.99
CA ASN A 13 -3.09 9.93 -4.36
C ASN A 13 -3.36 8.77 -5.32
N VAL A 14 -3.12 7.51 -4.89
CA VAL A 14 -3.46 6.32 -5.67
C VAL A 14 -4.97 6.28 -5.94
N ALA A 15 -5.81 6.53 -4.91
CA ALA A 15 -7.26 6.59 -5.06
C ALA A 15 -7.69 7.64 -6.10
N ARG A 16 -7.14 8.86 -6.01
CA ARG A 16 -7.44 9.95 -6.95
C ARG A 16 -7.10 9.57 -8.40
N ILE A 17 -5.93 8.95 -8.61
CA ILE A 17 -5.48 8.51 -9.93
C ILE A 17 -6.37 7.37 -10.45
N ALA A 18 -6.64 6.35 -9.63
CA ALA A 18 -7.47 5.21 -9.99
C ALA A 18 -8.90 5.64 -10.40
N LYS A 19 -9.49 6.58 -9.65
CA LYS A 19 -10.78 7.19 -10.01
C LYS A 19 -10.73 7.89 -11.38
N GLY A 20 -9.61 8.55 -11.70
CA GLY A 20 -9.39 9.16 -13.02
C GLY A 20 -9.37 8.14 -14.16
N PHE A 21 -9.02 6.90 -13.89
CA PHE A 21 -9.15 5.77 -14.83
C PHE A 21 -10.54 5.11 -14.83
N GLY A 22 -11.50 5.63 -14.07
CA GLY A 22 -12.85 5.08 -13.97
C GLY A 22 -12.95 3.83 -13.07
N MET A 23 -11.95 3.56 -12.23
CA MET A 23 -12.03 2.44 -11.28
C MET A 23 -12.96 2.76 -10.11
N GLU A 24 -13.69 1.76 -9.65
CA GLU A 24 -14.30 1.77 -8.32
C GLU A 24 -13.19 1.58 -7.28
N VAL A 25 -13.15 2.48 -6.28
CA VAL A 25 -12.11 2.46 -5.25
C VAL A 25 -12.72 2.29 -3.88
N SER A 26 -12.21 1.33 -3.12
CA SER A 26 -12.49 1.14 -1.68
C SER A 26 -11.19 1.29 -0.90
N ALA A 27 -11.28 1.75 0.34
CA ALA A 27 -10.12 1.85 1.21
C ALA A 27 -10.46 1.40 2.64
N TYR A 28 -9.47 0.87 3.33
CA TYR A 28 -9.50 0.62 4.76
C TYR A 28 -8.25 1.20 5.40
N ASP A 29 -8.43 1.87 6.54
CA ASP A 29 -7.33 2.39 7.35
C ASP A 29 -7.74 2.33 8.82
N ALA A 30 -6.89 1.76 9.68
CA ALA A 30 -7.19 1.61 11.10
C ALA A 30 -7.21 2.93 11.88
N TYR A 31 -6.63 3.99 11.33
CA TYR A 31 -6.47 5.29 11.98
C TYR A 31 -7.18 6.45 11.27
N CYS A 32 -7.62 6.25 10.03
CA CYS A 32 -8.37 7.24 9.26
C CYS A 32 -9.87 6.98 9.44
N PRO A 33 -10.65 7.94 9.95
CA PRO A 33 -12.10 7.78 10.05
C PRO A 33 -12.76 7.47 8.71
N ALA A 34 -13.79 6.62 8.72
CA ALA A 34 -14.55 6.24 7.52
C ALA A 34 -15.09 7.46 6.78
N GLU A 35 -15.58 8.45 7.51
CA GLU A 35 -16.10 9.70 6.96
C GLU A 35 -15.06 10.47 6.15
N ALA A 36 -13.78 10.41 6.54
CA ALA A 36 -12.69 11.06 5.81
C ALA A 36 -12.31 10.31 4.52
N ILE A 37 -12.55 9.00 4.46
CA ILE A 37 -12.42 8.18 3.26
C ILE A 37 -13.57 8.48 2.31
N GLU A 38 -14.81 8.47 2.80
CA GLU A 38 -16.02 8.76 2.04
C GLU A 38 -16.03 10.20 1.49
N ALA A 39 -15.55 11.17 2.25
CA ALA A 39 -15.42 12.57 1.80
C ALA A 39 -14.46 12.71 0.60
N ALA A 40 -13.52 11.77 0.40
CA ALA A 40 -12.66 11.70 -0.78
C ALA A 40 -13.36 11.01 -1.98
N GLY A 41 -14.62 10.61 -1.84
CA GLY A 41 -15.39 9.85 -2.83
C GLY A 41 -14.84 8.44 -3.04
N VAL A 42 -14.37 7.80 -1.97
CA VAL A 42 -13.84 6.45 -1.90
C VAL A 42 -14.70 5.68 -0.91
N HIS A 43 -15.10 4.46 -1.23
CA HIS A 43 -15.89 3.64 -0.32
C HIS A 43 -15.04 3.18 0.88
N ALA A 44 -15.49 3.47 2.09
CA ALA A 44 -14.82 3.01 3.30
C ALA A 44 -15.23 1.57 3.60
N ALA A 45 -14.29 0.63 3.44
CA ALA A 45 -14.51 -0.76 3.85
C ALA A 45 -14.55 -0.85 5.38
N ALA A 46 -15.45 -1.66 5.93
CA ALA A 46 -15.62 -1.83 7.37
C ALA A 46 -14.45 -2.58 8.02
N SER A 47 -13.70 -3.36 7.25
CA SER A 47 -12.55 -4.11 7.73
C SER A 47 -11.52 -4.36 6.61
N GLN A 48 -10.32 -4.74 7.03
CA GLN A 48 -9.29 -5.23 6.12
C GLN A 48 -9.76 -6.47 5.35
N ASN A 49 -10.48 -7.40 6.00
CA ASN A 49 -11.00 -8.60 5.36
C ASN A 49 -11.98 -8.26 4.24
N GLU A 50 -12.95 -7.38 4.52
CA GLU A 50 -13.89 -6.91 3.49
C GLU A 50 -13.16 -6.31 2.28
N LEU A 51 -12.10 -5.52 2.51
CA LEU A 51 -11.31 -4.95 1.43
C LEU A 51 -10.73 -6.02 0.51
N PHE A 52 -10.14 -7.08 1.09
CA PHE A 52 -9.56 -8.18 0.33
C PHE A 52 -10.62 -9.04 -0.37
N GLU A 53 -11.73 -9.33 0.27
CA GLU A 53 -12.81 -10.16 -0.28
C GLU A 53 -13.55 -9.48 -1.43
N THR A 54 -13.66 -8.14 -1.41
CA THR A 54 -14.51 -7.41 -2.35
C THR A 54 -13.78 -6.77 -3.52
N CYS A 55 -12.46 -6.63 -3.45
CA CYS A 55 -11.67 -5.96 -4.49
C CYS A 55 -10.97 -6.96 -5.42
N ASP A 56 -10.77 -6.56 -6.68
CA ASP A 56 -10.07 -7.35 -7.69
C ASP A 56 -8.56 -7.13 -7.63
N ILE A 57 -8.16 -5.93 -7.18
CA ILE A 57 -6.78 -5.51 -6.95
C ILE A 57 -6.69 -4.93 -5.55
N VAL A 58 -5.70 -5.31 -4.77
CA VAL A 58 -5.42 -4.68 -3.46
C VAL A 58 -4.01 -4.10 -3.47
N SER A 59 -3.90 -2.80 -3.17
CA SER A 59 -2.65 -2.07 -3.07
C SER A 59 -2.32 -1.71 -1.62
N LEU A 60 -1.13 -2.08 -1.18
CA LEU A 60 -0.66 -1.90 0.19
C LEU A 60 0.10 -0.59 0.35
N HIS A 61 -0.26 0.19 1.38
CA HIS A 61 0.37 1.46 1.74
C HIS A 61 0.62 1.58 3.24
N ILE A 62 0.54 0.45 3.96
CA ILE A 62 0.78 0.37 5.41
C ILE A 62 2.27 0.50 5.75
N PRO A 63 2.63 1.17 6.85
CA PRO A 63 4.00 1.16 7.36
C PRO A 63 4.35 -0.21 7.95
N ALA A 64 5.64 -0.51 8.06
CA ALA A 64 6.10 -1.67 8.82
C ALA A 64 6.22 -1.29 10.30
N THR A 65 5.33 -1.83 11.11
CA THR A 65 5.29 -1.70 12.57
C THR A 65 5.27 -3.09 13.21
N ALA A 66 5.33 -3.18 14.53
CA ALA A 66 5.18 -4.45 15.23
C ALA A 66 3.84 -5.13 14.91
N GLU A 67 2.77 -4.33 14.69
CA GLU A 67 1.41 -4.82 14.41
C GLU A 67 1.22 -5.23 12.95
N THR A 68 1.88 -4.54 12.01
CA THR A 68 1.70 -4.76 10.57
C THR A 68 2.72 -5.73 9.97
N LYS A 69 3.78 -6.06 10.72
CA LYS A 69 4.78 -7.03 10.28
C LYS A 69 4.14 -8.40 10.07
N GLN A 70 4.31 -8.95 8.86
CA GLN A 70 3.74 -10.24 8.44
C GLN A 70 2.20 -10.32 8.58
N SER A 71 1.51 -9.17 8.66
CA SER A 71 0.04 -9.14 8.75
C SER A 71 -0.65 -9.52 7.44
N ILE A 72 0.05 -9.35 6.32
CA ILE A 72 -0.45 -9.78 5.00
C ILE A 72 -0.08 -11.25 4.81
N ASN A 73 -0.97 -12.09 5.26
CA ASN A 73 -0.79 -13.53 5.40
C ASN A 73 -1.64 -14.33 4.41
N LYS A 74 -1.48 -15.67 4.42
CA LYS A 74 -2.20 -16.61 3.54
C LYS A 74 -3.72 -16.48 3.68
N ALA A 75 -4.23 -16.37 4.89
CA ALA A 75 -5.68 -16.29 5.13
C ALA A 75 -6.27 -15.02 4.49
N LEU A 76 -5.61 -13.89 4.70
CA LEU A 76 -6.08 -12.60 4.18
C LEU A 76 -5.99 -12.54 2.65
N VAL A 77 -4.83 -12.87 2.06
CA VAL A 77 -4.65 -12.85 0.60
C VAL A 77 -5.48 -13.94 -0.08
N GLY A 78 -5.66 -15.08 0.60
CA GLY A 78 -6.48 -16.20 0.13
C GLY A 78 -7.97 -15.86 0.02
N SER A 79 -8.46 -14.87 0.76
CA SER A 79 -9.84 -14.38 0.67
C SER A 79 -10.12 -13.56 -0.60
N MET A 80 -9.08 -13.12 -1.33
CA MET A 80 -9.25 -12.38 -2.58
C MET A 80 -10.02 -13.17 -3.62
N LYS A 81 -10.77 -12.44 -4.43
CA LYS A 81 -11.51 -12.99 -5.57
C LYS A 81 -10.60 -13.78 -6.50
N LYS A 82 -11.21 -14.65 -7.31
CA LYS A 82 -10.50 -15.35 -8.38
C LYS A 82 -9.86 -14.34 -9.35
N GLY A 83 -8.57 -14.53 -9.63
CA GLY A 83 -7.79 -13.62 -10.47
C GLY A 83 -7.28 -12.38 -9.74
N GLY A 84 -7.37 -12.35 -8.41
CA GLY A 84 -6.96 -11.22 -7.59
C GLY A 84 -5.49 -10.84 -7.77
N ILE A 85 -5.19 -9.55 -7.64
CA ILE A 85 -3.84 -8.99 -7.78
C ILE A 85 -3.46 -8.28 -6.48
N LEU A 86 -2.41 -8.74 -5.82
CA LEU A 86 -1.81 -8.06 -4.67
C LEU A 86 -0.65 -7.17 -5.15
N ILE A 87 -0.68 -5.88 -4.78
CA ILE A 87 0.37 -4.92 -5.10
C ILE A 87 1.00 -4.43 -3.80
N ASN A 88 2.32 -4.60 -3.66
CA ASN A 88 3.06 -4.09 -2.52
C ASN A 88 4.11 -3.05 -2.95
N THR A 89 3.81 -1.78 -2.76
CA THR A 89 4.75 -0.67 -2.90
C THR A 89 5.07 -0.01 -1.54
N ALA A 90 4.71 -0.68 -0.46
CA ALA A 90 4.89 -0.19 0.91
C ALA A 90 6.21 -0.66 1.53
N ARG A 91 6.20 -1.85 2.15
CA ARG A 91 7.36 -2.46 2.83
C ARG A 91 7.31 -3.97 2.66
N LYS A 92 8.48 -4.62 2.50
CA LYS A 92 8.53 -6.09 2.37
C LYS A 92 8.13 -6.80 3.66
N GLU A 93 8.45 -6.20 4.80
CA GLU A 93 8.23 -6.76 6.13
C GLU A 93 6.75 -6.97 6.47
N VAL A 94 5.84 -6.31 5.75
CA VAL A 94 4.40 -6.51 5.99
C VAL A 94 3.87 -7.83 5.42
N ILE A 95 4.60 -8.42 4.46
CA ILE A 95 4.24 -9.69 3.82
C ILE A 95 4.75 -10.86 4.67
N ASN A 96 3.90 -11.86 4.90
CA ASN A 96 4.33 -13.19 5.33
C ASN A 96 4.75 -13.98 4.08
N GLU A 97 6.03 -13.85 3.69
CA GLU A 97 6.54 -14.43 2.44
C GLU A 97 6.37 -15.96 2.36
N PRO A 98 6.67 -16.76 3.41
CA PRO A 98 6.44 -18.19 3.37
C PRO A 98 4.98 -18.55 3.07
N GLU A 99 4.04 -17.92 3.76
CA GLU A 99 2.62 -18.18 3.56
C GLU A 99 2.11 -17.70 2.19
N LEU A 100 2.64 -16.59 1.68
CA LEU A 100 2.29 -16.11 0.35
C LEU A 100 2.82 -17.03 -0.75
N LEU A 101 4.02 -17.63 -0.59
CA LEU A 101 4.56 -18.64 -1.50
C LEU A 101 3.68 -19.88 -1.55
N GLU A 102 3.27 -20.40 -0.39
CA GLU A 102 2.33 -21.53 -0.31
C GLU A 102 1.02 -21.20 -1.03
N LEU A 103 0.45 -20.02 -0.76
CA LEU A 103 -0.80 -19.60 -1.38
C LEU A 103 -0.69 -19.50 -2.91
N LEU A 104 0.40 -18.93 -3.44
CA LEU A 104 0.61 -18.81 -4.88
C LEU A 104 0.80 -20.18 -5.56
N ALA A 105 1.29 -21.19 -4.83
CA ALA A 105 1.34 -22.54 -5.31
C ALA A 105 -0.05 -23.20 -5.38
N GLU A 106 -0.92 -22.93 -4.41
CA GLU A 106 -2.29 -23.45 -4.34
C GLU A 106 -3.27 -22.69 -5.27
N ARG A 107 -3.12 -21.36 -5.36
CA ARG A 107 -3.99 -20.44 -6.09
C ARG A 107 -3.29 -19.93 -7.35
N ALA A 108 -3.34 -20.71 -8.43
CA ALA A 108 -2.71 -20.38 -9.72
C ALA A 108 -3.30 -19.14 -10.43
N ASP A 109 -4.39 -18.63 -9.93
CA ASP A 109 -5.08 -17.43 -10.43
C ASP A 109 -4.60 -16.12 -9.81
N LEU A 110 -3.97 -16.16 -8.61
CA LEU A 110 -3.49 -14.97 -7.93
C LEU A 110 -2.17 -14.44 -8.50
N LYS A 111 -2.00 -13.11 -8.41
CA LYS A 111 -0.78 -12.42 -8.84
C LYS A 111 -0.22 -11.57 -7.71
N TYR A 112 1.11 -11.50 -7.62
CA TYR A 112 1.83 -10.63 -6.69
C TYR A 112 2.78 -9.71 -7.43
N ILE A 113 2.64 -8.40 -7.24
CA ILE A 113 3.45 -7.34 -7.87
C ILE A 113 4.05 -6.48 -6.77
N THR A 114 5.35 -6.20 -6.86
CA THR A 114 6.03 -5.38 -5.85
C THR A 114 7.12 -4.50 -6.46
N ASP A 115 7.38 -3.34 -5.85
CA ASP A 115 8.53 -2.48 -6.16
C ASP A 115 9.68 -2.68 -5.16
N ILE A 116 9.52 -3.63 -4.24
CA ILE A 116 10.50 -3.97 -3.20
C ILE A 116 10.82 -5.44 -3.34
N LYS A 117 12.07 -5.73 -3.64
CA LYS A 117 12.55 -7.10 -3.77
C LYS A 117 12.33 -7.88 -2.47
N PRO A 118 11.54 -8.98 -2.48
CA PRO A 118 11.35 -9.84 -1.31
C PRO A 118 12.65 -10.57 -0.94
N ASP A 119 12.72 -11.10 0.28
CA ASP A 119 13.86 -11.94 0.68
C ASP A 119 13.84 -13.27 -0.08
N ALA A 120 12.66 -13.83 -0.33
CA ALA A 120 12.46 -15.06 -1.10
C ALA A 120 12.23 -14.82 -2.60
N ASP A 121 12.87 -13.81 -3.21
CA ASP A 121 12.68 -13.41 -4.62
C ASP A 121 12.88 -14.57 -5.61
N ALA A 122 13.87 -15.42 -5.37
CA ALA A 122 14.16 -16.56 -6.25
C ALA A 122 13.02 -17.62 -6.25
N GLU A 123 12.35 -17.79 -5.12
CA GLU A 123 11.20 -18.67 -4.97
C GLU A 123 9.97 -18.05 -5.64
N PHE A 124 9.73 -16.77 -5.46
CA PHE A 124 8.65 -16.05 -6.14
C PHE A 124 8.83 -16.03 -7.65
N ALA A 125 10.06 -15.92 -8.17
CA ALA A 125 10.35 -15.92 -9.60
C ALA A 125 9.92 -17.21 -10.31
N LYS A 126 9.70 -18.32 -9.59
CA LYS A 126 9.15 -19.57 -10.16
C LYS A 126 7.70 -19.44 -10.60
N PHE A 127 6.96 -18.43 -10.15
CA PHE A 127 5.57 -18.16 -10.54
C PHE A 127 5.51 -17.25 -11.77
N GLU A 128 6.03 -17.73 -12.90
CA GLU A 128 6.10 -16.99 -14.16
C GLU A 128 4.73 -16.39 -14.56
N GLY A 129 4.71 -15.12 -14.98
CA GLY A 129 3.50 -14.38 -15.38
C GLY A 129 2.56 -14.01 -14.23
N ARG A 130 2.89 -14.41 -13.00
CA ARG A 130 2.09 -14.11 -11.80
C ARG A 130 2.86 -13.36 -10.72
N TYR A 131 4.16 -13.32 -10.80
CA TYR A 131 5.03 -12.53 -9.95
C TYR A 131 5.82 -11.53 -10.78
N PHE A 132 5.94 -10.30 -10.23
CA PHE A 132 6.81 -9.28 -10.77
C PHE A 132 7.40 -8.45 -9.64
N SER A 133 8.70 -8.24 -9.66
CA SER A 133 9.41 -7.31 -8.77
C SER A 133 10.31 -6.39 -9.58
N THR A 134 10.35 -5.10 -9.22
CA THR A 134 11.38 -4.22 -9.78
C THR A 134 12.74 -4.53 -9.15
N PRO A 135 13.87 -4.32 -9.89
CA PRO A 135 15.20 -4.62 -9.36
C PRO A 135 15.55 -3.88 -8.07
N LYS A 136 14.99 -2.71 -7.89
CA LYS A 136 15.12 -1.88 -6.69
C LYS A 136 13.92 -0.94 -6.54
N LYS A 137 13.65 -0.52 -5.30
CA LYS A 137 12.64 0.51 -5.03
C LYS A 137 13.06 1.84 -5.66
N MET A 138 12.21 2.41 -6.51
CA MET A 138 12.52 3.64 -7.26
C MET A 138 11.55 4.80 -6.98
N GLY A 139 10.40 4.54 -6.37
CA GLY A 139 9.30 5.51 -6.27
C GLY A 139 9.61 6.84 -5.59
N ALA A 140 10.64 6.90 -4.72
CA ALA A 140 11.05 8.13 -4.04
C ALA A 140 12.43 8.64 -4.48
N GLN A 141 13.02 8.07 -5.53
CA GLN A 141 14.42 8.36 -5.96
C GLN A 141 14.44 9.18 -7.26
N THR A 142 13.49 10.08 -7.44
CA THR A 142 13.51 11.04 -8.55
C THR A 142 14.13 12.37 -8.09
N ALA A 143 14.74 13.12 -9.02
CA ALA A 143 15.25 14.45 -8.73
C ALA A 143 14.14 15.39 -8.22
N GLU A 144 12.94 15.28 -8.79
CA GLU A 144 11.76 16.03 -8.35
C GLU A 144 11.34 15.68 -6.92
N ALA A 145 11.28 14.39 -6.57
CA ALA A 145 10.92 13.97 -5.21
C ALA A 145 11.91 14.49 -4.17
N ASN A 146 13.22 14.43 -4.46
CA ASN A 146 14.27 14.95 -3.58
C ASN A 146 14.17 16.48 -3.43
N THR A 147 13.95 17.22 -4.52
CA THR A 147 13.78 18.67 -4.48
C THR A 147 12.54 19.05 -3.68
N ASN A 148 11.41 18.40 -3.92
CA ASN A 148 10.16 18.66 -3.20
C ASN A 148 10.28 18.32 -1.70
N ALA A 149 10.97 17.25 -1.34
CA ALA A 149 11.22 16.89 0.05
C ALA A 149 12.08 17.95 0.75
N GLY A 150 13.15 18.44 0.09
CA GLY A 150 13.99 19.52 0.61
C GLY A 150 13.22 20.83 0.81
N LEU A 151 12.43 21.24 -0.17
CA LEU A 151 11.59 22.44 -0.08
C LEU A 151 10.52 22.31 1.01
N ALA A 152 9.89 21.15 1.13
CA ALA A 152 8.89 20.89 2.18
C ALA A 152 9.53 20.99 3.58
N ALA A 153 10.71 20.38 3.78
CA ALA A 153 11.42 20.45 5.06
C ALA A 153 11.81 21.90 5.42
N ALA A 154 12.36 22.66 4.46
CA ALA A 154 12.70 24.05 4.67
C ALA A 154 11.46 24.89 5.05
N ASN A 155 10.35 24.74 4.33
CA ASN A 155 9.10 25.45 4.62
C ASN A 155 8.53 25.09 6.00
N GLN A 156 8.61 23.81 6.42
CA GLN A 156 8.19 23.37 7.74
C GLN A 156 9.02 24.02 8.86
N ILE A 157 10.35 24.10 8.69
CA ILE A 157 11.25 24.76 9.65
C ILE A 157 10.95 26.24 9.73
N VAL A 158 10.79 26.92 8.59
CA VAL A 158 10.46 28.35 8.54
C VAL A 158 9.11 28.64 9.19
N GLY A 159 8.09 27.81 8.90
CA GLY A 159 6.77 27.94 9.53
C GLY A 159 6.82 27.73 11.03
N TYR A 160 7.62 26.79 11.52
CA TYR A 160 7.83 26.62 12.96
C TYR A 160 8.49 27.85 13.61
N ILE A 161 9.58 28.35 13.02
CA ILE A 161 10.35 29.48 13.59
C ILE A 161 9.57 30.81 13.53
N LYS A 162 8.90 31.07 12.41
CA LYS A 162 8.22 32.37 12.20
C LYS A 162 6.79 32.43 12.74
N GLU A 163 6.07 31.30 12.69
CA GLU A 163 4.62 31.25 12.92
C GLU A 163 4.21 30.29 14.04
N GLY A 164 5.17 29.54 14.62
CA GLY A 164 4.90 28.57 15.68
C GLY A 164 4.10 27.35 15.22
N ILE A 165 4.13 27.02 13.92
CA ILE A 165 3.39 25.88 13.36
C ILE A 165 4.01 24.57 13.84
N THR A 166 3.27 23.80 14.67
CA THR A 166 3.71 22.53 15.25
C THR A 166 3.13 21.30 14.53
N LYS A 167 2.40 21.49 13.43
CA LYS A 167 1.70 20.42 12.69
C LYS A 167 2.59 19.23 12.34
N PHE A 168 3.86 19.48 12.07
CA PHE A 168 4.84 18.48 11.65
C PHE A 168 5.81 18.05 12.75
N GLN A 169 5.56 18.48 13.99
CA GLN A 169 6.39 18.14 15.14
C GLN A 169 6.20 16.66 15.50
N VAL A 170 7.31 15.89 15.55
CA VAL A 170 7.31 14.46 15.86
C VAL A 170 7.67 14.16 17.33
N ASN A 171 8.36 15.06 18.00
CA ASN A 171 8.71 15.00 19.41
C ASN A 171 7.71 15.82 20.24
N LYS A 172 6.62 15.19 20.59
CA LYS A 172 5.60 15.78 21.46
C LYS A 172 5.83 15.39 22.90
#